data_97776cc0cb0b132e3f458d429be185b2
#
_entry.id   97776cc0cb0b132e3f458d429be185b2
#
_cell.length_a   1.000
_cell.length_b   1.000
_cell.length_c   1.000
_cell.angle_alpha   90.00
_cell.angle_beta   90.00
_cell.angle_gamma   90.00
#
_symmetry.space_group_name_H-M   'P 1'
#
loop_
_entity.id
_entity.type
_entity.pdbx_description
1 polymer ?
#
loop_
_entity_poly.entity_id
_entity_poly.type
_entity_poly.pdbx_seq_one_letter_code
_entity_poly.pdbx_strand_id
1 'polypeptide(L)'
;LNDKHWLNAYPNPEEKFSELAAVILDLLQHPAVDTISPPGFQPASNVASADGSNAGAQGLFGKLLNQLFVKRRVKVTSDHAAEIFLNGERKGKLDAYETGNYSVSEDFYQLEVYSCEYGKKVKCEYSGSFSNSSTVIISVDMATAEKQYLMKAKNITSGQINDLGIIFLDEGKFEDVQECFLKAASMGEAAAAYNLGMMYHFGKGVEIDYDVAREYYEEAVKSDYPLALNNLGSIYYNGHGVRKDIAKSFPYFCRAAERGVESAQFTVATMLFYGQGVAVDKAKAKKWFQKAAAQGCKDSQN
;
A
#
# COMPACT_ATOMS: atom_id res chain seq x y z
N LEU A 1 9.85 11.26 -0.79
CA LEU A 1 9.79 11.22 0.68
C LEU A 1 8.97 10.00 1.04
N ASN A 2 9.66 9.01 1.63
CA ASN A 2 9.15 7.66 1.88
C ASN A 2 8.17 7.66 3.06
N ASP A 3 6.88 7.76 2.80
CA ASP A 3 5.83 7.57 3.83
C ASP A 3 5.44 6.08 3.99
N LYS A 4 6.45 5.19 4.07
CA LYS A 4 6.23 3.78 4.43
C LYS A 4 5.87 3.57 5.91
N HIS A 5 5.62 4.63 6.68
CA HIS A 5 5.44 4.57 8.13
C HIS A 5 4.05 4.95 8.64
N TRP A 6 3.05 5.08 7.78
CA TRP A 6 1.73 5.47 8.28
C TRP A 6 1.06 4.41 9.16
N LEU A 7 1.36 3.12 8.98
CA LEU A 7 0.97 2.05 9.90
C LEU A 7 1.64 2.19 11.29
N ASN A 8 2.81 2.84 11.34
CA ASN A 8 3.56 3.06 12.55
C ASN A 8 3.31 4.45 13.19
N ALA A 9 2.58 5.32 12.52
CA ALA A 9 2.58 6.75 12.81
C ALA A 9 1.40 7.27 13.65
N TYR A 10 0.50 6.43 14.15
CA TYR A 10 -0.68 6.91 14.85
C TYR A 10 -0.91 6.33 16.24
N PRO A 11 -0.23 6.88 17.27
CA PRO A 11 -0.69 6.69 18.64
C PRO A 11 -1.67 7.75 19.13
N ASN A 12 -1.83 8.88 18.43
CA ASN A 12 -2.73 9.94 18.90
C ASN A 12 -3.44 10.68 17.76
N PRO A 13 -4.73 10.36 17.46
CA PRO A 13 -5.48 11.05 16.42
C PRO A 13 -5.64 12.56 16.66
N GLU A 14 -5.68 13.01 17.93
CA GLU A 14 -5.98 14.40 18.28
C GLU A 14 -4.86 15.38 17.90
N GLU A 15 -3.60 14.98 17.92
CA GLU A 15 -2.48 15.85 17.55
C GLU A 15 -2.41 16.12 16.04
N LYS A 16 -2.77 15.15 15.21
CA LYS A 16 -2.84 15.37 13.76
C LYS A 16 -4.12 16.05 13.28
N PHE A 17 -5.17 16.09 14.10
CA PHE A 17 -6.31 16.96 13.79
C PHE A 17 -5.91 18.43 13.76
N SER A 18 -4.97 18.87 14.58
CA SER A 18 -4.46 20.25 14.53
C SER A 18 -3.58 20.50 13.31
N GLU A 19 -2.72 19.56 12.91
CA GLU A 19 -1.92 19.66 11.67
C GLU A 19 -2.82 19.52 10.43
N LEU A 20 -3.76 18.58 10.42
CA LEU A 20 -4.74 18.43 9.34
C LEU A 20 -5.66 19.66 9.24
N ALA A 21 -6.08 20.21 10.38
CA ALA A 21 -6.85 21.45 10.41
C ALA A 21 -6.05 22.64 9.86
N ALA A 22 -4.76 22.72 10.15
CA ALA A 22 -3.88 23.75 9.58
C ALA A 22 -3.71 23.57 8.06
N VAL A 23 -3.53 22.33 7.58
CA VAL A 23 -3.46 22.03 6.14
C VAL A 23 -4.80 22.28 5.44
N ILE A 24 -5.93 21.92 6.08
CA ILE A 24 -7.27 22.19 5.53
C ILE A 24 -7.54 23.70 5.51
N LEU A 25 -7.13 24.44 6.53
CA LEU A 25 -7.24 25.90 6.56
C LEU A 25 -6.38 26.57 5.47
N ASP A 26 -5.18 26.08 5.23
CA ASP A 26 -4.30 26.55 4.15
C ASP A 26 -4.89 26.25 2.76
N LEU A 27 -5.44 25.04 2.56
CA LEU A 27 -6.15 24.66 1.33
C LEU A 27 -7.45 25.44 1.10
N LEU A 28 -8.14 25.86 2.17
CA LEU A 28 -9.34 26.69 2.07
C LEU A 28 -9.02 28.18 1.84
N GLN A 29 -7.85 28.64 2.27
CA GLN A 29 -7.38 30.02 2.03
C GLN A 29 -6.72 30.17 0.65
N HIS A 30 -6.24 29.09 0.05
CA HIS A 30 -5.66 29.04 -1.29
C HIS A 30 -6.35 27.95 -2.12
N PRO A 31 -7.59 28.18 -2.61
CA PRO A 31 -8.25 27.22 -3.49
C PRO A 31 -7.39 27.09 -4.76
N ALA A 32 -6.83 25.91 -4.97
CA ALA A 32 -6.12 25.58 -6.19
C ALA A 32 -7.07 25.79 -7.37
N VAL A 33 -6.70 26.70 -8.23
CA VAL A 33 -7.39 26.97 -9.47
C VAL A 33 -7.20 25.76 -10.40
N ASP A 34 -8.31 25.34 -11.00
CA ASP A 34 -8.43 24.44 -12.13
C ASP A 34 -8.30 22.92 -11.88
N THR A 35 -9.45 22.35 -11.58
CA THR A 35 -9.79 21.00 -11.99
C THR A 35 -9.80 20.90 -13.51
N ILE A 36 -8.76 20.34 -14.09
CA ILE A 36 -8.79 19.89 -15.48
C ILE A 36 -9.66 18.64 -15.50
N SER A 37 -10.92 18.82 -15.92
CA SER A 37 -11.77 17.71 -16.29
C SER A 37 -11.15 16.97 -17.48
N PRO A 38 -11.15 15.63 -17.52
CA PRO A 38 -10.71 14.91 -18.70
C PRO A 38 -11.58 15.29 -19.90
N PRO A 39 -11.01 15.54 -21.08
CA PRO A 39 -11.76 15.92 -22.25
C PRO A 39 -12.74 14.81 -22.61
N GLY A 40 -14.01 15.19 -22.69
CA GLY A 40 -15.11 14.31 -23.09
C GLY A 40 -14.90 13.77 -24.49
N PHE A 41 -15.02 12.47 -24.62
CA PHE A 41 -15.07 11.77 -25.90
C PHE A 41 -16.34 12.18 -26.61
N GLN A 42 -16.23 12.98 -27.68
CA GLN A 42 -17.30 13.15 -28.67
C GLN A 42 -16.98 12.33 -29.89
N PRO A 43 -17.92 11.48 -30.39
CA PRO A 43 -17.73 10.78 -31.66
C PRO A 43 -17.88 11.77 -32.81
N ALA A 44 -16.83 11.87 -33.61
CA ALA A 44 -16.90 12.65 -34.84
C ALA A 44 -17.89 12.01 -35.84
N SER A 45 -18.95 12.72 -36.09
CA SER A 45 -19.89 12.44 -37.18
C SER A 45 -19.32 12.95 -38.49
N ASN A 46 -19.38 12.09 -39.52
CA ASN A 46 -19.55 12.34 -40.93
C ASN A 46 -18.95 13.62 -41.57
N VAL A 47 -17.98 13.39 -42.46
CA VAL A 47 -17.95 14.17 -43.71
C VAL A 47 -17.92 13.19 -44.88
N ALA A 48 -18.96 13.26 -45.71
CA ALA A 48 -19.10 12.51 -46.93
C ALA A 48 -18.65 13.35 -48.13
N SER A 49 -18.33 12.59 -49.20
CA SER A 49 -18.30 12.95 -50.61
C SER A 49 -17.15 13.87 -51.10
N ALA A 50 -16.51 13.61 -52.22
CA ALA A 50 -16.90 13.08 -53.50
C ALA A 50 -15.67 12.83 -54.39
N ASP A 51 -15.88 12.00 -55.35
CA ASP A 51 -15.36 11.89 -56.71
C ASP A 51 -14.06 11.05 -56.93
N GLY A 52 -14.29 9.95 -57.53
CA GLY A 52 -14.27 9.61 -58.96
C GLY A 52 -12.94 9.02 -59.43
N SER A 53 -12.98 7.69 -59.74
CA SER A 53 -12.19 7.01 -60.78
C SER A 53 -10.67 7.04 -60.73
N ASN A 54 -10.14 6.01 -60.18
CA ASN A 54 -8.91 5.30 -60.54
C ASN A 54 -8.28 4.55 -59.33
N ALA A 55 -9.09 3.83 -58.59
CA ALA A 55 -8.70 3.32 -57.24
C ALA A 55 -8.51 1.78 -57.16
N GLY A 56 -8.56 1.07 -58.26
CA GLY A 56 -8.57 -0.40 -58.21
C GLY A 56 -7.24 -1.06 -57.96
N ALA A 57 -6.13 -0.50 -58.41
CA ALA A 57 -4.79 -1.14 -58.31
C ALA A 57 -3.88 -0.49 -57.25
N GLN A 58 -4.00 0.82 -57.02
CA GLN A 58 -3.24 1.51 -56.00
C GLN A 58 -3.76 1.23 -54.55
N GLY A 59 -5.06 0.91 -54.42
CA GLY A 59 -5.69 0.62 -53.14
C GLY A 59 -5.23 -0.73 -52.52
N LEU A 60 -5.02 -1.76 -53.35
CA LEU A 60 -4.56 -3.07 -52.88
C LEU A 60 -3.05 -3.05 -52.54
N PHE A 61 -2.26 -2.39 -53.37
CA PHE A 61 -0.80 -2.26 -53.14
C PHE A 61 -0.49 -1.33 -51.96
N GLY A 62 -1.25 -0.25 -51.77
CA GLY A 62 -1.13 0.64 -50.63
C GLY A 62 -1.60 -0.03 -49.34
N LYS A 63 -2.65 -0.86 -49.39
CA LYS A 63 -3.04 -1.69 -48.21
C LYS A 63 -2.01 -2.77 -47.90
N LEU A 64 -1.41 -3.42 -48.92
CA LEU A 64 -0.36 -4.40 -48.74
C LEU A 64 0.93 -3.77 -48.17
N LEU A 65 1.33 -2.60 -48.67
CA LEU A 65 2.46 -1.84 -48.15
C LEU A 65 2.20 -1.32 -46.75
N ASN A 66 1.01 -0.83 -46.43
CA ASN A 66 0.68 -0.43 -45.07
C ASN A 66 0.64 -1.63 -44.09
N GLN A 67 0.19 -2.80 -44.53
CA GLN A 67 0.31 -4.01 -43.71
C GLN A 67 1.76 -4.45 -43.46
N LEU A 68 2.65 -4.22 -44.45
CA LEU A 68 4.09 -4.54 -44.33
C LEU A 68 4.85 -3.55 -43.44
N PHE A 69 4.36 -2.34 -43.23
CA PHE A 69 5.08 -1.28 -42.49
C PHE A 69 4.35 -0.75 -41.23
N VAL A 70 3.19 -1.30 -40.85
CA VAL A 70 2.57 -0.94 -39.59
C VAL A 70 3.43 -1.46 -38.44
N LYS A 71 4.13 -0.54 -37.79
CA LYS A 71 4.86 -0.87 -36.55
C LYS A 71 3.84 -1.18 -35.45
N ARG A 72 3.61 -2.44 -35.20
CA ARG A 72 2.80 -2.92 -34.09
C ARG A 72 3.55 -2.72 -32.79
N ARG A 73 2.84 -2.38 -31.73
CA ARG A 73 3.42 -2.10 -30.42
C ARG A 73 2.63 -2.79 -29.33
N VAL A 74 3.35 -3.36 -28.36
CA VAL A 74 2.81 -3.81 -27.07
C VAL A 74 3.31 -2.86 -26.00
N LYS A 75 2.37 -2.21 -25.30
CA LYS A 75 2.66 -1.41 -24.10
C LYS A 75 2.39 -2.27 -22.89
N VAL A 76 3.36 -2.41 -22.03
CA VAL A 76 3.28 -3.24 -20.83
C VAL A 76 3.52 -2.36 -19.62
N THR A 77 2.62 -2.37 -18.67
CA THR A 77 2.81 -1.78 -17.34
C THR A 77 2.67 -2.89 -16.31
N SER A 78 3.59 -2.98 -15.38
CA SER A 78 3.53 -3.93 -14.26
C SER A 78 3.46 -3.17 -12.95
N ASP A 79 2.65 -3.64 -12.01
CA ASP A 79 2.53 -3.09 -10.66
C ASP A 79 3.76 -3.37 -9.79
N HIS A 80 4.51 -4.43 -10.11
CA HIS A 80 5.80 -4.76 -9.47
C HIS A 80 6.94 -4.80 -10.50
N ALA A 81 8.18 -4.72 -10.00
CA ALA A 81 9.35 -4.86 -10.86
C ALA A 81 9.38 -6.22 -11.55
N ALA A 82 9.48 -6.22 -12.87
CA ALA A 82 9.30 -7.41 -13.69
C ALA A 82 10.27 -7.51 -14.85
N GLU A 83 10.60 -8.73 -15.23
CA GLU A 83 11.35 -9.08 -16.44
C GLU A 83 10.39 -9.39 -17.59
N ILE A 84 10.60 -8.77 -18.74
CA ILE A 84 9.69 -8.83 -19.89
C ILE A 84 10.31 -9.69 -20.99
N PHE A 85 9.52 -10.66 -21.46
CA PHE A 85 9.82 -11.45 -22.64
C PHE A 85 8.66 -11.31 -23.63
N LEU A 86 8.97 -11.02 -24.88
CA LEU A 86 7.98 -10.87 -25.95
C LEU A 86 8.37 -11.75 -27.12
N ASN A 87 7.46 -12.65 -27.52
CA ASN A 87 7.69 -13.69 -28.53
C ASN A 87 8.95 -14.52 -28.26
N GLY A 88 9.18 -14.88 -27.00
CA GLY A 88 10.34 -15.63 -26.53
C GLY A 88 11.64 -14.84 -26.38
N GLU A 89 11.66 -13.56 -26.78
CA GLU A 89 12.84 -12.71 -26.68
C GLU A 89 12.79 -11.84 -25.43
N ARG A 90 13.88 -11.82 -24.65
CA ARG A 90 14.00 -10.95 -23.47
C ARG A 90 14.10 -9.48 -23.91
N LYS A 91 13.17 -8.64 -23.47
CA LYS A 91 13.11 -7.21 -23.79
C LYS A 91 13.71 -6.31 -22.71
N GLY A 92 13.87 -6.81 -21.49
CA GLY A 92 14.48 -6.07 -20.40
C GLY A 92 13.71 -6.21 -19.08
N LYS A 93 13.92 -5.23 -18.20
CA LYS A 93 13.21 -5.09 -16.93
C LYS A 93 12.39 -3.83 -16.95
N LEU A 94 11.28 -3.85 -16.23
CA LEU A 94 10.48 -2.67 -15.86
C LEU A 94 10.55 -2.52 -14.35
N ASP A 95 10.66 -1.30 -13.89
CA ASP A 95 10.41 -0.97 -12.49
C ASP A 95 8.90 -0.95 -12.22
N ALA A 96 8.50 -1.00 -10.95
CA ALA A 96 7.10 -0.97 -10.58
C ALA A 96 6.43 0.29 -11.15
N TYR A 97 5.25 0.10 -11.76
CA TYR A 97 4.44 1.14 -12.43
C TYR A 97 5.09 1.81 -13.66
N GLU A 98 6.27 1.35 -14.09
CA GLU A 98 6.86 1.80 -15.34
C GLU A 98 6.15 1.19 -16.55
N THR A 99 6.07 1.95 -17.65
CA THR A 99 5.49 1.48 -18.91
C THR A 99 6.56 1.24 -19.96
N GLY A 100 6.74 -0.01 -20.34
CA GLY A 100 7.58 -0.42 -21.47
C GLY A 100 6.81 -0.36 -22.80
N ASN A 101 7.50 0.06 -23.87
CA ASN A 101 6.94 0.10 -25.22
C ASN A 101 7.76 -0.77 -26.15
N TYR A 102 7.17 -1.86 -26.62
CA TYR A 102 7.86 -2.88 -27.41
C TYR A 102 7.29 -2.96 -28.82
N SER A 103 8.17 -2.96 -29.83
CA SER A 103 7.77 -3.16 -31.23
C SER A 103 7.68 -4.64 -31.58
N VAL A 104 6.66 -5.03 -32.33
CA VAL A 104 6.40 -6.39 -32.79
C VAL A 104 6.31 -6.37 -34.30
N SER A 105 7.04 -7.27 -34.99
CA SER A 105 7.00 -7.44 -36.43
C SER A 105 5.91 -8.39 -36.90
N GLU A 106 5.35 -9.18 -36.00
CA GLU A 106 4.37 -10.23 -36.26
C GLU A 106 2.93 -9.77 -36.04
N ASP A 107 1.97 -10.51 -36.57
CA ASP A 107 0.54 -10.23 -36.39
C ASP A 107 -0.01 -10.71 -35.06
N PHE A 108 0.79 -11.39 -34.27
CA PHE A 108 0.47 -11.86 -32.94
C PHE A 108 1.56 -11.47 -31.94
N TYR A 109 1.21 -11.54 -30.67
CA TYR A 109 2.20 -11.39 -29.58
C TYR A 109 1.99 -12.50 -28.55
N GLN A 110 3.09 -12.94 -27.96
CA GLN A 110 3.12 -13.76 -26.76
C GLN A 110 3.99 -13.02 -25.74
N LEU A 111 3.37 -12.55 -24.68
CA LEU A 111 4.03 -11.81 -23.60
C LEU A 111 4.17 -12.72 -22.39
N GLU A 112 5.38 -12.87 -21.89
CA GLU A 112 5.69 -13.49 -20.61
C GLU A 112 6.32 -12.43 -19.71
N VAL A 113 5.80 -12.32 -18.50
CA VAL A 113 6.26 -11.37 -17.49
C VAL A 113 6.64 -12.16 -16.26
N TYR A 114 7.88 -12.02 -15.82
CA TYR A 114 8.42 -12.73 -14.66
C TYR A 114 8.70 -11.74 -13.53
N SER A 115 8.36 -12.11 -12.29
CA SER A 115 8.74 -11.33 -11.12
C SER A 115 10.27 -11.16 -11.03
N CYS A 116 10.74 -9.96 -10.76
CA CYS A 116 12.15 -9.72 -10.48
C CYS A 116 12.60 -10.34 -9.15
N GLU A 117 11.69 -10.49 -8.19
CA GLU A 117 11.98 -11.08 -6.88
C GLU A 117 11.99 -12.61 -6.92
N TYR A 118 10.97 -13.22 -7.54
CA TYR A 118 10.77 -14.68 -7.55
C TYR A 118 11.21 -15.34 -8.87
N GLY A 119 11.62 -14.55 -9.86
CA GLY A 119 12.09 -15.02 -11.15
C GLY A 119 11.07 -15.87 -11.90
N LYS A 120 11.53 -16.95 -12.56
CA LYS A 120 10.66 -17.84 -13.34
C LYS A 120 9.63 -18.63 -12.53
N LYS A 121 9.63 -18.54 -11.20
CA LYS A 121 8.64 -19.19 -10.33
C LYS A 121 7.31 -18.44 -10.32
N VAL A 122 7.33 -17.15 -10.61
CA VAL A 122 6.14 -16.29 -10.70
C VAL A 122 6.08 -15.68 -12.08
N LYS A 123 5.07 -16.03 -12.84
CA LYS A 123 4.90 -15.66 -14.25
C LYS A 123 3.46 -15.29 -14.56
N CYS A 124 3.27 -14.21 -15.31
CA CYS A 124 2.03 -13.88 -16.00
C CYS A 124 2.22 -14.06 -17.51
N GLU A 125 1.24 -14.64 -18.19
CA GLU A 125 1.27 -14.88 -19.62
C GLU A 125 0.06 -14.22 -20.30
N TYR A 126 0.33 -13.54 -21.40
CA TYR A 126 -0.68 -12.91 -22.24
C TYR A 126 -0.38 -13.23 -23.71
N SER A 127 -1.41 -13.51 -24.47
CA SER A 127 -1.26 -13.74 -25.91
C SER A 127 -2.43 -13.13 -26.67
N GLY A 128 -2.19 -12.72 -27.88
CA GLY A 128 -3.23 -12.15 -28.73
C GLY A 128 -2.74 -11.78 -30.11
N SER A 129 -3.64 -11.22 -30.91
CA SER A 129 -3.35 -10.74 -32.26
C SER A 129 -3.75 -9.26 -32.41
N PHE A 130 -3.09 -8.57 -33.33
CA PHE A 130 -3.38 -7.17 -33.66
C PHE A 130 -4.49 -7.08 -34.73
N SER A 131 -5.73 -7.42 -34.40
CA SER A 131 -6.82 -7.49 -35.39
C SER A 131 -7.24 -6.14 -35.97
N ASN A 132 -7.37 -5.09 -35.15
CA ASN A 132 -7.84 -3.77 -35.57
C ASN A 132 -7.03 -2.59 -35.00
N SER A 133 -5.98 -2.84 -34.26
CA SER A 133 -5.16 -1.80 -33.64
C SER A 133 -3.67 -2.09 -33.86
N SER A 134 -2.89 -1.05 -34.13
CA SER A 134 -1.43 -1.15 -34.16
C SER A 134 -0.77 -1.15 -32.78
N THR A 135 -1.55 -0.98 -31.72
CA THR A 135 -1.05 -0.94 -30.35
C THR A 135 -1.98 -1.71 -29.42
N VAL A 136 -1.40 -2.61 -28.63
CA VAL A 136 -2.06 -3.32 -27.54
C VAL A 136 -1.50 -2.81 -26.22
N ILE A 137 -2.37 -2.58 -25.25
CA ILE A 137 -1.99 -2.14 -23.88
C ILE A 137 -2.30 -3.29 -22.93
N ILE A 138 -1.30 -3.70 -22.16
CA ILE A 138 -1.43 -4.78 -21.18
C ILE A 138 -0.99 -4.24 -19.82
N SER A 139 -1.89 -4.29 -18.85
CA SER A 139 -1.59 -4.06 -17.44
C SER A 139 -1.39 -5.41 -16.77
N VAL A 140 -0.24 -5.59 -16.15
CA VAL A 140 0.15 -6.85 -15.51
C VAL A 140 -0.01 -6.70 -14.00
N ASP A 141 -0.85 -7.53 -13.42
CA ASP A 141 -1.03 -7.65 -11.97
C ASP A 141 -0.04 -8.72 -11.43
N MET A 142 1.20 -8.31 -11.25
CA MET A 142 2.27 -9.18 -10.74
C MET A 142 2.08 -9.43 -9.24
N ALA A 143 1.55 -8.47 -8.48
CA ALA A 143 1.27 -8.60 -7.07
C ALA A 143 0.34 -9.78 -6.76
N THR A 144 -0.75 -9.92 -7.54
CA THR A 144 -1.66 -11.08 -7.40
C THR A 144 -0.95 -12.40 -7.76
N ALA A 145 -0.11 -12.43 -8.78
CA ALA A 145 0.65 -13.62 -9.16
C ALA A 145 1.66 -14.04 -8.06
N GLU A 146 2.35 -13.07 -7.49
CA GLU A 146 3.28 -13.26 -6.37
C GLU A 146 2.54 -13.75 -5.13
N LYS A 147 1.41 -13.14 -4.78
CA LYS A 147 0.54 -13.60 -3.69
C LYS A 147 0.16 -15.07 -3.87
N GLN A 148 -0.34 -15.44 -5.05
CA GLN A 148 -0.74 -16.83 -5.32
C GLN A 148 0.43 -17.80 -5.18
N TYR A 149 1.62 -17.42 -5.63
CA TYR A 149 2.82 -18.22 -5.44
C TYR A 149 3.19 -18.35 -3.97
N LEU A 150 3.24 -17.24 -3.25
CA LEU A 150 3.59 -17.20 -1.83
C LEU A 150 2.59 -17.98 -0.98
N MET A 151 1.29 -17.85 -1.24
CA MET A 151 0.25 -18.56 -0.50
C MET A 151 0.32 -20.10 -0.69
N LYS A 152 0.91 -20.58 -1.78
CA LYS A 152 1.11 -22.00 -2.10
C LYS A 152 2.49 -22.53 -1.74
N ALA A 153 3.47 -21.67 -1.52
CA ALA A 153 4.84 -22.08 -1.27
C ALA A 153 5.00 -22.77 0.09
N LYS A 154 5.68 -23.90 0.13
CA LYS A 154 5.92 -24.67 1.37
C LYS A 154 6.94 -24.01 2.32
N ASN A 155 7.81 -23.15 1.78
CA ASN A 155 8.95 -22.55 2.50
C ASN A 155 8.84 -21.03 2.61
N ILE A 156 7.62 -20.49 2.61
CA ILE A 156 7.42 -19.07 2.80
C ILE A 156 7.51 -18.71 4.28
N THR A 157 8.14 -17.58 4.59
CA THR A 157 8.16 -17.02 5.94
C THR A 157 6.92 -16.17 6.22
N SER A 158 6.50 -16.11 7.47
CA SER A 158 5.40 -15.25 7.92
C SER A 158 5.67 -13.78 7.58
N GLY A 159 6.92 -13.33 7.74
CA GLY A 159 7.34 -11.97 7.39
C GLY A 159 7.14 -11.64 5.91
N GLN A 160 7.49 -12.53 4.99
CA GLN A 160 7.28 -12.31 3.54
C GLN A 160 5.80 -12.14 3.18
N ILE A 161 4.91 -12.92 3.84
CA ILE A 161 3.45 -12.76 3.62
C ILE A 161 2.96 -11.43 4.21
N ASN A 162 3.47 -11.04 5.39
CA ASN A 162 3.15 -9.74 5.98
C ASN A 162 3.58 -8.58 5.06
N ASP A 163 4.79 -8.63 4.51
CA ASP A 163 5.31 -7.58 3.61
C ASP A 163 4.46 -7.47 2.33
N LEU A 164 4.02 -8.61 1.79
CA LEU A 164 3.08 -8.61 0.67
C LEU A 164 1.73 -7.97 1.05
N GLY A 165 1.22 -8.23 2.26
CA GLY A 165 0.02 -7.56 2.77
C GLY A 165 0.19 -6.04 2.87
N ILE A 166 1.38 -5.55 3.24
CA ILE A 166 1.68 -4.11 3.27
C ILE A 166 1.65 -3.51 1.84
N ILE A 167 2.20 -4.23 0.85
CA ILE A 167 2.15 -3.77 -0.55
C ILE A 167 0.70 -3.65 -1.02
N PHE A 168 -0.14 -4.66 -0.79
CA PHE A 168 -1.56 -4.60 -1.14
C PHE A 168 -2.32 -3.49 -0.41
N LEU A 169 -1.89 -3.16 0.80
CA LEU A 169 -2.47 -2.07 1.56
C LEU A 169 -2.21 -0.71 0.88
N ASP A 170 -0.99 -0.49 0.39
CA ASP A 170 -0.61 0.71 -0.36
C ASP A 170 -1.39 0.82 -1.69
N GLU A 171 -1.77 -0.32 -2.27
CA GLU A 171 -2.59 -0.39 -3.47
C GLU A 171 -4.11 -0.30 -3.21
N GLY A 172 -4.54 -0.33 -1.95
CA GLY A 172 -5.96 -0.29 -1.56
C GLY A 172 -6.70 -1.61 -1.83
N LYS A 173 -6.00 -2.73 -2.03
CA LYS A 173 -6.57 -4.07 -2.26
C LYS A 173 -6.90 -4.76 -0.92
N PHE A 174 -7.89 -4.24 -0.19
CA PHE A 174 -8.14 -4.61 1.20
C PHE A 174 -8.50 -6.09 1.44
N GLU A 175 -9.14 -6.77 0.49
CA GLU A 175 -9.43 -8.21 0.60
C GLU A 175 -8.11 -9.02 0.59
N ASP A 176 -7.18 -8.66 -0.29
CA ASP A 176 -5.85 -9.28 -0.37
C ASP A 176 -5.00 -8.98 0.87
N VAL A 177 -5.09 -7.75 1.39
CA VAL A 177 -4.45 -7.33 2.65
C VAL A 177 -4.87 -8.25 3.80
N GLN A 178 -6.19 -8.39 3.98
CA GLN A 178 -6.74 -9.18 5.07
C GLN A 178 -6.30 -10.65 4.98
N GLU A 179 -6.35 -11.24 3.77
CA GLU A 179 -5.91 -12.63 3.57
C GLU A 179 -4.43 -12.82 3.92
N CYS A 180 -3.55 -11.89 3.46
CA CYS A 180 -2.13 -11.94 3.76
C CYS A 180 -1.87 -11.81 5.27
N PHE A 181 -2.44 -10.81 5.93
CA PHE A 181 -2.21 -10.62 7.36
C PHE A 181 -2.78 -11.76 8.21
N LEU A 182 -3.97 -12.30 7.87
CA LEU A 182 -4.53 -13.48 8.55
C LEU A 182 -3.60 -14.67 8.42
N LYS A 183 -3.08 -14.93 7.22
CA LYS A 183 -2.14 -16.03 6.99
C LYS A 183 -0.85 -15.84 7.76
N ALA A 184 -0.22 -14.66 7.70
CA ALA A 184 1.00 -14.37 8.42
C ALA A 184 0.82 -14.46 9.94
N ALA A 185 -0.28 -13.90 10.48
CA ALA A 185 -0.61 -13.98 11.91
C ALA A 185 -0.83 -15.43 12.35
N SER A 186 -1.50 -16.27 11.55
CA SER A 186 -1.67 -17.70 11.83
C SER A 186 -0.35 -18.47 11.89
N MET A 187 0.71 -17.94 11.26
CA MET A 187 2.07 -18.47 11.32
C MET A 187 2.91 -17.85 12.46
N GLY A 188 2.30 -17.02 13.32
CA GLY A 188 2.95 -16.42 14.48
C GLY A 188 3.62 -15.06 14.20
N GLU A 189 3.31 -14.39 13.07
CA GLU A 189 3.87 -13.08 12.77
C GLU A 189 3.17 -11.98 13.59
N ALA A 190 3.87 -11.46 14.60
CA ALA A 190 3.31 -10.46 15.50
C ALA A 190 3.00 -9.13 14.79
N ALA A 191 3.81 -8.75 13.79
CA ALA A 191 3.56 -7.57 12.98
C ALA A 191 2.24 -7.70 12.18
N ALA A 192 1.94 -8.89 11.66
CA ALA A 192 0.69 -9.13 10.94
C ALA A 192 -0.53 -9.08 11.87
N ALA A 193 -0.42 -9.66 13.07
CA ALA A 193 -1.47 -9.53 14.08
C ALA A 193 -1.69 -8.06 14.48
N TYR A 194 -0.62 -7.29 14.69
CA TYR A 194 -0.71 -5.85 14.90
C TYR A 194 -1.41 -5.14 13.73
N ASN A 195 -1.06 -5.45 12.49
CA ASN A 195 -1.65 -4.83 11.30
C ASN A 195 -3.15 -5.14 11.18
N LEU A 196 -3.59 -6.37 11.49
CA LEU A 196 -5.02 -6.71 11.60
C LEU A 196 -5.71 -5.88 12.68
N GLY A 197 -5.10 -5.76 13.85
CA GLY A 197 -5.62 -4.90 14.92
C GLY A 197 -5.79 -3.45 14.45
N MET A 198 -4.84 -2.92 13.66
CA MET A 198 -4.93 -1.58 13.06
C MET A 198 -6.07 -1.47 12.03
N MET A 199 -6.29 -2.50 11.21
CA MET A 199 -7.40 -2.50 10.24
C MET A 199 -8.75 -2.36 10.95
N TYR A 200 -9.01 -3.15 11.98
CA TYR A 200 -10.26 -3.09 12.74
C TYR A 200 -10.38 -1.86 13.64
N HIS A 201 -9.25 -1.36 14.17
CA HIS A 201 -9.24 -0.16 15.00
C HIS A 201 -9.63 1.09 14.21
N PHE A 202 -9.17 1.22 12.96
CA PHE A 202 -9.34 2.41 12.12
C PHE A 202 -10.32 2.21 10.96
N GLY A 203 -10.93 1.04 10.82
CA GLY A 203 -11.86 0.74 9.74
C GLY A 203 -11.22 0.72 8.36
N LYS A 204 -10.00 0.18 8.24
CA LYS A 204 -9.28 0.11 6.97
C LYS A 204 -9.67 -1.14 6.18
N GLY A 205 -10.59 -0.98 5.22
CA GLY A 205 -11.14 -2.08 4.42
C GLY A 205 -12.08 -3.02 5.18
N VAL A 206 -12.35 -2.74 6.45
CA VAL A 206 -13.29 -3.46 7.33
C VAL A 206 -14.06 -2.45 8.17
N GLU A 207 -15.18 -2.85 8.74
CA GLU A 207 -15.89 -2.02 9.74
C GLU A 207 -15.04 -1.88 11.01
N ILE A 208 -15.17 -0.74 11.68
CA ILE A 208 -14.49 -0.51 12.97
C ILE A 208 -15.03 -1.50 13.99
N ASP A 209 -14.14 -2.26 14.59
CA ASP A 209 -14.45 -3.18 15.68
C ASP A 209 -13.30 -3.19 16.71
N TYR A 210 -13.52 -2.48 17.80
CA TYR A 210 -12.50 -2.35 18.85
C TYR A 210 -12.28 -3.65 19.65
N ASP A 211 -13.26 -4.54 19.72
CA ASP A 211 -13.11 -5.83 20.39
C ASP A 211 -12.21 -6.74 19.57
N VAL A 212 -12.46 -6.84 18.28
CA VAL A 212 -11.60 -7.59 17.34
C VAL A 212 -10.19 -6.96 17.28
N ALA A 213 -10.09 -5.62 17.22
CA ALA A 213 -8.80 -4.94 17.24
C ALA A 213 -7.99 -5.29 18.49
N ARG A 214 -8.65 -5.30 19.66
CA ARG A 214 -8.03 -5.66 20.94
C ARG A 214 -7.50 -7.09 20.92
N GLU A 215 -8.29 -8.05 20.43
CA GLU A 215 -7.87 -9.45 20.35
C GLU A 215 -6.60 -9.62 19.50
N TYR A 216 -6.51 -8.97 18.34
CA TYR A 216 -5.31 -8.99 17.52
C TYR A 216 -4.11 -8.28 18.16
N TYR A 217 -4.33 -7.17 18.86
CA TYR A 217 -3.24 -6.54 19.62
C TYR A 217 -2.78 -7.46 20.79
N GLU A 218 -3.70 -8.11 21.50
CA GLU A 218 -3.37 -9.08 22.54
C GLU A 218 -2.55 -10.25 21.98
N GLU A 219 -2.85 -10.72 20.76
CA GLU A 219 -2.03 -11.73 20.06
C GLU A 219 -0.61 -11.21 19.79
N ALA A 220 -0.47 -10.02 19.21
CA ALA A 220 0.83 -9.40 18.95
C ALA A 220 1.64 -9.15 20.24
N VAL A 221 0.98 -8.84 21.35
CA VAL A 221 1.59 -8.62 22.67
C VAL A 221 2.18 -9.90 23.26
N LYS A 222 1.73 -11.11 22.88
CA LYS A 222 2.36 -12.37 23.30
C LYS A 222 3.83 -12.44 22.86
N SER A 223 4.17 -11.85 21.72
CA SER A 223 5.54 -11.68 21.23
C SER A 223 6.18 -10.36 21.65
N ASP A 224 5.58 -9.66 22.62
CA ASP A 224 6.05 -8.37 23.15
C ASP A 224 6.22 -7.29 22.07
N TYR A 225 5.33 -7.29 21.03
CA TYR A 225 5.39 -6.35 19.92
C TYR A 225 5.13 -4.92 20.40
N PRO A 226 6.09 -3.97 20.21
CA PRO A 226 6.06 -2.71 20.94
C PRO A 226 4.88 -1.81 20.59
N LEU A 227 4.50 -1.76 19.30
CA LEU A 227 3.40 -0.92 18.84
C LEU A 227 2.04 -1.49 19.29
N ALA A 228 1.90 -2.81 19.36
CA ALA A 228 0.68 -3.44 19.88
C ALA A 228 0.51 -3.16 21.38
N LEU A 229 1.61 -3.17 22.15
CA LEU A 229 1.58 -2.75 23.56
C LEU A 229 1.08 -1.31 23.69
N ASN A 230 1.59 -0.38 22.89
CA ASN A 230 1.16 1.01 22.91
C ASN A 230 -0.34 1.14 22.57
N ASN A 231 -0.81 0.46 21.52
CA ASN A 231 -2.20 0.55 21.09
C ASN A 231 -3.16 -0.12 22.09
N LEU A 232 -2.76 -1.23 22.70
CA LEU A 232 -3.54 -1.87 23.75
C LEU A 232 -3.62 -0.98 25.01
N GLY A 233 -2.52 -0.29 25.36
CA GLY A 233 -2.52 0.76 26.37
C GLY A 233 -3.52 1.87 26.05
N SER A 234 -3.56 2.33 24.81
CA SER A 234 -4.49 3.37 24.31
C SER A 234 -5.95 2.92 24.40
N ILE A 235 -6.24 1.66 24.05
CA ILE A 235 -7.60 1.08 24.17
C ILE A 235 -8.11 1.19 25.61
N TYR A 236 -7.32 0.78 26.61
CA TYR A 236 -7.71 0.88 28.01
C TYR A 236 -7.72 2.32 28.53
N TYR A 237 -6.80 3.16 28.06
CA TYR A 237 -6.72 4.57 28.45
C TYR A 237 -7.94 5.36 27.98
N ASN A 238 -8.39 5.14 26.76
CA ASN A 238 -9.53 5.86 26.16
C ASN A 238 -10.87 5.16 26.42
N GLY A 239 -10.88 3.84 26.59
CA GLY A 239 -12.09 3.03 26.74
C GLY A 239 -12.73 2.68 25.38
N HIS A 240 -11.91 2.44 24.35
CA HIS A 240 -12.40 2.00 23.05
C HIS A 240 -12.84 0.52 23.11
N GLY A 241 -14.14 0.24 22.92
CA GLY A 241 -14.70 -1.11 23.03
C GLY A 241 -14.64 -1.73 24.45
N VAL A 242 -14.01 -1.06 25.41
CA VAL A 242 -13.88 -1.52 26.79
C VAL A 242 -14.18 -0.38 27.78
N ARG A 243 -14.48 -0.75 29.01
CA ARG A 243 -14.56 0.28 30.07
C ARG A 243 -13.17 0.94 30.22
N LYS A 244 -13.15 2.27 30.20
CA LYS A 244 -11.95 3.06 30.44
C LYS A 244 -11.28 2.67 31.76
N ASP A 245 -10.00 2.30 31.69
CA ASP A 245 -9.18 1.88 32.83
C ASP A 245 -7.76 2.40 32.66
N ILE A 246 -7.53 3.63 33.14
CA ILE A 246 -6.23 4.30 33.03
C ILE A 246 -5.15 3.54 33.80
N ALA A 247 -5.50 2.95 34.97
CA ALA A 247 -4.53 2.19 35.75
C ALA A 247 -4.07 0.92 35.00
N LYS A 248 -5.00 0.24 34.32
CA LYS A 248 -4.70 -0.93 33.49
C LYS A 248 -3.86 -0.56 32.25
N SER A 249 -4.00 0.66 31.71
CA SER A 249 -3.23 1.09 30.52
C SER A 249 -1.74 1.31 30.84
N PHE A 250 -1.41 1.72 32.07
CA PHE A 250 -0.06 2.13 32.46
C PHE A 250 1.02 1.05 32.21
N PRO A 251 0.86 -0.21 32.64
CA PRO A 251 1.86 -1.24 32.40
C PRO A 251 2.10 -1.52 30.90
N TYR A 252 1.08 -1.40 30.07
CA TYR A 252 1.24 -1.56 28.61
C TYR A 252 2.09 -0.43 28.03
N PHE A 253 1.81 0.81 28.39
CA PHE A 253 2.63 1.94 27.97
C PHE A 253 4.06 1.84 28.50
N CYS A 254 4.28 1.40 29.75
CA CYS A 254 5.61 1.19 30.29
C CYS A 254 6.42 0.19 29.46
N ARG A 255 5.83 -0.98 29.14
CA ARG A 255 6.49 -1.99 28.31
C ARG A 255 6.81 -1.44 26.91
N ALA A 256 5.89 -0.73 26.27
CA ALA A 256 6.12 -0.08 24.99
C ALA A 256 7.24 0.97 25.05
N ALA A 257 7.25 1.80 26.09
CA ALA A 257 8.26 2.82 26.33
C ALA A 257 9.67 2.22 26.56
N GLU A 258 9.75 1.12 27.28
CA GLU A 258 10.99 0.36 27.50
C GLU A 258 11.54 -0.23 26.20
N ARG A 259 10.66 -0.60 25.25
CA ARG A 259 10.99 -1.05 23.90
C ARG A 259 11.30 0.08 22.92
N GLY A 260 11.28 1.33 23.40
CA GLY A 260 11.68 2.48 22.61
C GLY A 260 10.56 3.17 21.83
N VAL A 261 9.29 2.85 22.06
CA VAL A 261 8.17 3.57 21.44
C VAL A 261 8.11 4.98 22.02
N GLU A 262 8.42 5.98 21.18
CA GLU A 262 8.53 7.39 21.57
C GLU A 262 7.25 7.93 22.22
N SER A 263 6.11 7.72 21.55
CA SER A 263 4.81 8.13 22.04
C SER A 263 4.46 7.49 23.40
N ALA A 264 4.82 6.23 23.60
CA ALA A 264 4.64 5.55 24.88
C ALA A 264 5.54 6.16 25.97
N GLN A 265 6.78 6.55 25.64
CA GLN A 265 7.67 7.23 26.59
C GLN A 265 7.10 8.57 27.05
N PHE A 266 6.55 9.35 26.11
CA PHE A 266 5.88 10.60 26.43
C PHE A 266 4.60 10.36 27.28
N THR A 267 3.80 9.36 26.91
CA THR A 267 2.58 9.01 27.66
C THR A 267 2.90 8.57 29.09
N VAL A 268 3.89 7.70 29.29
CA VAL A 268 4.35 7.27 30.62
C VAL A 268 4.83 8.46 31.44
N ALA A 269 5.60 9.36 30.82
CA ALA A 269 6.07 10.58 31.49
C ALA A 269 4.88 11.45 31.96
N THR A 270 3.89 11.66 31.10
CA THR A 270 2.69 12.42 31.40
C THR A 270 1.86 11.77 32.52
N MET A 271 1.66 10.45 32.45
CA MET A 271 0.93 9.69 33.48
C MET A 271 1.61 9.81 34.85
N LEU A 272 2.94 9.67 34.92
CA LEU A 272 3.71 9.84 36.14
C LEU A 272 3.71 11.28 36.66
N PHE A 273 3.72 12.26 35.77
CA PHE A 273 3.76 13.67 36.14
C PHE A 273 2.44 14.13 36.79
N TYR A 274 1.31 13.72 36.21
CA TYR A 274 -0.03 14.11 36.66
C TYR A 274 -0.69 13.09 37.59
N GLY A 275 -0.12 11.90 37.80
CA GLY A 275 -0.73 10.86 38.61
C GLY A 275 -1.92 10.17 37.93
N GLN A 276 -1.89 10.01 36.63
CA GLN A 276 -2.97 9.39 35.86
C GLN A 276 -2.85 7.86 35.94
N GLY A 277 -3.74 7.24 36.73
CA GLY A 277 -3.75 5.77 36.91
C GLY A 277 -2.54 5.22 37.66
N VAL A 278 -1.63 6.07 38.12
CA VAL A 278 -0.41 5.75 38.87
C VAL A 278 -0.08 6.87 39.84
N ALA A 279 0.65 6.58 40.90
CA ALA A 279 1.11 7.62 41.82
C ALA A 279 2.05 8.62 41.12
N VAL A 280 1.95 9.90 41.52
CA VAL A 280 2.81 10.98 40.97
C VAL A 280 4.27 10.66 41.30
N ASP A 281 5.11 10.68 40.26
CA ASP A 281 6.58 10.54 40.38
C ASP A 281 7.24 11.46 39.33
N LYS A 282 7.42 12.72 39.71
CA LYS A 282 8.01 13.75 38.84
C LYS A 282 9.48 13.45 38.45
N ALA A 283 10.21 12.71 39.30
CA ALA A 283 11.58 12.36 39.03
C ALA A 283 11.70 11.30 37.91
N LYS A 284 10.82 10.28 37.92
CA LYS A 284 10.73 9.31 36.85
C LYS A 284 10.13 9.94 35.60
N ALA A 285 9.11 10.79 35.72
CA ALA A 285 8.52 11.52 34.60
C ALA A 285 9.59 12.30 33.81
N LYS A 286 10.44 13.07 34.53
CA LYS A 286 11.56 13.80 33.89
C LYS A 286 12.48 12.90 33.08
N LYS A 287 12.82 11.71 33.60
CA LYS A 287 13.68 10.75 32.87
C LYS A 287 13.03 10.24 31.58
N TRP A 288 11.71 9.99 31.61
CA TRP A 288 10.98 9.55 30.43
C TRP A 288 10.79 10.66 29.40
N PHE A 289 10.52 11.90 29.84
CA PHE A 289 10.50 13.06 28.93
C PHE A 289 11.86 13.26 28.23
N GLN A 290 12.96 13.12 28.96
CA GLN A 290 14.30 13.22 28.38
C GLN A 290 14.56 12.13 27.34
N LYS A 291 14.09 10.89 27.57
CA LYS A 291 14.21 9.82 26.57
C LYS A 291 13.38 10.10 25.31
N ALA A 292 12.14 10.53 25.48
CA ALA A 292 11.28 10.89 24.36
C ALA A 292 11.86 12.09 23.57
N ALA A 293 12.34 13.13 24.25
CA ALA A 293 12.97 14.29 23.62
C ALA A 293 14.22 13.91 22.81
N ALA A 294 15.00 12.96 23.31
CA ALA A 294 16.19 12.46 22.60
C ALA A 294 15.83 11.73 21.29
N GLN A 295 14.58 11.28 21.12
CA GLN A 295 14.04 10.69 19.89
C GLN A 295 13.34 11.71 18.97
N GLY A 296 13.27 12.99 19.37
CA GLY A 296 12.71 14.06 18.54
C GLY A 296 11.26 14.43 18.84
N CYS A 297 10.66 13.93 19.91
CA CYS A 297 9.32 14.33 20.31
C CYS A 297 9.32 15.82 20.74
N LYS A 298 8.70 16.70 19.93
CA LYS A 298 8.68 18.16 20.14
C LYS A 298 8.03 18.56 21.47
N ASP A 299 7.01 17.84 21.89
CA ASP A 299 6.23 18.15 23.09
C ASP A 299 6.96 17.82 24.39
N SER A 300 8.02 17.01 24.34
CA SER A 300 8.84 16.65 25.49
C SER A 300 10.02 17.60 25.73
N GLN A 301 10.23 18.59 24.84
CA GLN A 301 11.33 19.58 24.96
C GLN A 301 10.95 20.77 25.83
N ASN A 302 9.67 21.05 26.07
CA ASN A 302 9.16 22.11 26.94
C ASN A 302 8.86 21.59 28.35
#